data_1c51137fa71148347f068bda51b16dd3
#
_entry.id   1c51137fa71148347f068bda51b16dd3
#
_cell.length_a   1.000
_cell.length_b   1.000
_cell.length_c   1.000
_cell.angle_alpha   90.00
_cell.angle_beta   90.00
_cell.angle_gamma   90.00
#
_symmetry.space_group_name_H-M   'P 1'
#
loop_
_entity.id
_entity.type
_entity.pdbx_description
1 polymer ?
#
loop_
_entity_poly.entity_id
_entity_poly.type
_entity_poly.pdbx_seq_one_letter_code
_entity_poly.pdbx_strand_id
1 'polypeptide(L)'
;MDNKVIIAHDARATSKSAAERVYPKSGSIRLKVYEFLIRRGMDGATDQEIERNLNLDGNTVRPTRKTLENDGLIIDAGFTRANHNGNQCVVWRAASTDMMF
;
A
#
# COMPACT_ATOMS: atom_id res chain seq x y z
N MET A 1 -32.53 -10.25 -3.95
CA MET A 1 -32.36 -10.01 -3.76
C MET A 1 -32.19 -9.66 -3.64
N ASP A 2 -31.78 -9.52 -3.68
CA ASP A 2 -31.45 -9.00 -3.60
C ASP A 2 -31.07 -8.67 -3.35
N ASN A 3 -30.97 -8.90 -3.52
CA ASN A 3 -30.62 -8.49 -3.29
C ASN A 3 -30.21 -8.38 -2.99
N LYS A 4 -30.12 -8.61 -3.10
CA LYS A 4 -29.69 -8.44 -2.98
C LYS A 4 -29.19 -8.33 -2.62
N VAL A 5 -29.23 -8.55 -2.76
CA VAL A 5 -28.72 -8.39 -2.48
C VAL A 5 -28.23 -8.22 -2.19
N ILE A 6 -28.26 -8.39 -2.28
CA ILE A 6 -27.89 -8.27 -2.01
C ILE A 6 -27.39 -8.23 -1.69
N ILE A 7 -27.25 -8.44 -1.69
CA ILE A 7 -26.92 -8.53 -1.42
C ILE A 7 -26.44 -8.58 -1.30
N ALA A 8 -26.48 -8.76 -1.27
CA ALA A 8 -26.08 -8.94 -1.10
C ALA A 8 -25.71 -8.52 -1.41
N HIS A 9 -25.70 -8.28 -1.65
CA HIS A 9 -25.53 -7.86 -1.86
C HIS A 9 -25.22 -7.11 -1.71
N ASP A 10 -26.06 -7.33 -1.66
CA ASP A 10 -25.40 -6.29 -1.51
C ASP A 10 -24.07 -6.18 -0.76
N ALA A 11 -23.45 -7.22 -0.43
CA ALA A 11 -22.15 -7.30 0.19
C ALA A 11 -21.06 -6.70 -0.69
N ARG A 12 -21.23 -6.82 -1.97
CA ARG A 12 -20.28 -6.28 -2.93
C ARG A 12 -20.20 -4.76 -2.87
N ALA A 13 -21.33 -4.13 -2.75
CA ALA A 13 -21.37 -2.67 -2.63
C ALA A 13 -20.69 -2.23 -1.34
N THR A 14 -20.87 -3.00 -0.29
CA THR A 14 -20.23 -2.69 0.99
C THR A 14 -18.72 -2.76 0.87
N SER A 15 -18.20 -3.79 0.19
CA SER A 15 -16.77 -3.94 -0.01
C SER A 15 -16.17 -2.76 -0.76
N LYS A 16 -16.87 -2.31 -1.78
CA LYS A 16 -16.41 -1.17 -2.56
C LYS A 16 -16.33 0.09 -1.72
N SER A 17 -17.35 0.33 -0.91
CA SER A 17 -17.35 1.49 -0.02
C SER A 17 -16.20 1.43 0.97
N ALA A 18 -15.92 0.27 1.53
CA ALA A 18 -14.82 0.11 2.47
C ALA A 18 -13.49 0.42 1.79
N ALA A 19 -13.30 -0.06 0.57
CA ALA A 19 -12.07 0.21 -0.16
C ALA A 19 -11.89 1.70 -0.42
N GLU A 20 -12.96 2.39 -0.74
CA GLU A 20 -12.90 3.83 -0.98
C GLU A 20 -12.51 4.58 0.28
N ARG A 21 -12.99 4.12 1.44
CA ARG A 21 -12.67 4.78 2.70
C ARG A 21 -11.21 4.65 3.08
N VAL A 22 -10.57 3.53 2.74
CA VAL A 22 -9.16 3.33 3.12
C VAL A 22 -8.19 3.89 2.09
N TYR A 23 -8.67 4.19 0.89
CA TYR A 23 -7.79 4.74 -0.13
C TYR A 23 -7.25 6.10 0.32
N PRO A 24 -5.94 6.35 0.17
CA PRO A 24 -5.35 7.60 0.69
C PRO A 24 -5.93 8.84 0.01
N LYS A 25 -6.04 9.89 0.79
CA LYS A 25 -6.59 11.16 0.28
C LYS A 25 -5.61 11.82 -0.67
N SER A 26 -6.18 12.53 -1.64
CA SER A 26 -5.40 13.29 -2.61
C SER A 26 -4.46 14.26 -1.86
N GLY A 27 -3.21 14.31 -2.29
CA GLY A 27 -2.22 15.21 -1.73
C GLY A 27 -1.60 14.74 -0.42
N SER A 28 -2.03 13.60 0.11
CA SER A 28 -1.48 13.11 1.38
C SER A 28 -0.15 12.40 1.16
N ILE A 29 0.64 12.31 2.24
CA ILE A 29 1.89 11.55 2.22
C ILE A 29 1.57 10.07 1.99
N ARG A 30 0.47 9.57 2.56
CA ARG A 30 0.05 8.19 2.34
C ARG A 30 -0.14 7.91 0.85
N LEU A 31 -0.76 8.83 0.14
CA LEU A 31 -0.96 8.65 -1.29
C LEU A 31 0.37 8.64 -2.04
N LYS A 32 1.29 9.53 -1.67
CA LYS A 32 2.62 9.55 -2.30
C LYS A 32 3.32 8.21 -2.15
N VAL A 33 3.31 7.67 -0.95
CA VAL A 33 3.99 6.39 -0.68
C VAL A 33 3.28 5.27 -1.45
N TYR A 34 1.96 5.25 -1.41
CA TYR A 34 1.19 4.21 -2.08
C TYR A 34 1.43 4.25 -3.60
N GLU A 35 1.36 5.43 -4.20
CA GLU A 35 1.58 5.57 -5.64
C GLU A 35 3.00 5.17 -6.03
N PHE A 36 3.97 5.53 -5.20
CA PHE A 36 5.35 5.12 -5.44
C PHE A 36 5.44 3.59 -5.48
N LEU A 37 4.81 2.90 -4.52
CA LEU A 37 4.85 1.45 -4.48
C LEU A 37 4.10 0.82 -5.64
N ILE A 38 3.00 1.44 -6.08
CA ILE A 38 2.31 0.97 -7.28
C ILE A 38 3.23 1.02 -8.48
N ARG A 39 3.97 2.12 -8.64
CA ARG A 39 4.89 2.28 -9.77
C ARG A 39 6.04 1.30 -9.71
N ARG A 40 6.46 0.89 -8.51
CA ARG A 40 7.53 -0.09 -8.36
C ARG A 40 7.07 -1.50 -8.73
N GLY A 41 5.78 -1.74 -8.70
CA GLY A 41 5.24 -3.05 -9.06
C GLY A 41 5.79 -4.16 -8.19
N MET A 42 6.24 -5.24 -8.83
CA MET A 42 6.75 -6.41 -8.10
C MET A 42 8.09 -6.16 -7.43
N ASP A 43 8.84 -5.17 -7.88
CA ASP A 43 10.12 -4.84 -7.25
C ASP A 43 9.93 -4.26 -5.86
N GLY A 44 8.81 -3.58 -5.63
CA GLY A 44 8.52 -2.99 -4.35
C GLY A 44 9.58 -2.01 -3.89
N ALA A 45 9.60 -1.75 -2.59
CA ALA A 45 10.60 -0.86 -2.01
C ALA A 45 10.73 -1.13 -0.51
N THR A 46 11.94 -0.94 0.00
CA THR A 46 12.17 -0.93 1.45
C THR A 46 11.80 0.45 1.98
N ASP A 47 11.64 0.55 3.31
CA ASP A 47 11.36 1.85 3.94
C ASP A 47 12.43 2.88 3.56
N GLN A 48 13.69 2.47 3.52
CA GLN A 48 14.78 3.38 3.19
C GLN A 48 14.70 3.86 1.74
N GLU A 49 14.30 2.97 0.83
CA GLU A 49 14.12 3.35 -0.56
C GLU A 49 12.99 4.36 -0.71
N ILE A 50 11.91 4.17 0.06
CA ILE A 50 10.80 5.13 0.07
C ILE A 50 11.30 6.50 0.57
N GLU A 51 12.05 6.50 1.67
CA GLU A 51 12.61 7.74 2.22
C GLU A 51 13.42 8.48 1.17
N ARG A 52 14.30 7.76 0.51
CA ARG A 52 15.23 8.35 -0.45
C ARG A 52 14.52 8.86 -1.69
N ASN A 53 13.64 8.04 -2.24
CA ASN A 53 12.97 8.39 -3.51
C ASN A 53 11.96 9.50 -3.35
N LEU A 54 11.32 9.59 -2.20
CA LEU A 54 10.30 10.60 -1.95
C LEU A 54 10.82 11.75 -1.10
N ASN A 55 12.09 11.68 -0.72
CA ASN A 55 12.71 12.71 0.12
C ASN A 55 11.93 12.91 1.41
N LEU A 56 11.65 11.80 2.08
CA LEU A 56 10.90 11.80 3.34
C LEU A 56 11.77 11.28 4.45
N ASP A 57 11.46 11.74 5.66
CA ASP A 57 12.14 11.29 6.87
C ASP A 57 11.63 9.91 7.27
N GLY A 58 12.52 9.08 7.82
CA GLY A 58 12.14 7.75 8.30
C GLY A 58 11.06 7.78 9.35
N ASN A 59 11.04 8.83 10.19
CA ASN A 59 10.00 8.98 11.19
C ASN A 59 8.63 9.24 10.57
N THR A 60 8.61 9.67 9.31
CA THR A 60 7.37 9.84 8.55
C THR A 60 7.03 8.58 7.77
N VAL A 61 8.03 7.96 7.15
CA VAL A 61 7.80 6.80 6.28
C VAL A 61 7.29 5.59 7.06
N ARG A 62 7.92 5.28 8.18
CA ARG A 62 7.56 4.05 8.91
C ARG A 62 6.11 4.05 9.39
N PRO A 63 5.63 5.12 10.06
CA PRO A 63 4.21 5.11 10.47
C PRO A 63 3.27 5.11 9.27
N THR A 64 3.63 5.84 8.22
CA THR A 64 2.80 5.90 7.01
C THR A 64 2.72 4.53 6.35
N ARG A 65 3.86 3.87 6.19
CA ARG A 65 3.90 2.53 5.62
C ARG A 65 3.08 1.57 6.48
N LYS A 66 3.17 1.71 7.80
CA LYS A 66 2.43 0.85 8.72
C LYS A 66 0.92 1.01 8.55
N THR A 67 0.44 2.24 8.39
CA THR A 67 -1.00 2.45 8.18
C THR A 67 -1.46 1.86 6.84
N LEU A 68 -0.64 1.99 5.80
CA LEU A 68 -0.97 1.40 4.50
C LEU A 68 -1.03 -0.12 4.61
N GLU A 69 -0.11 -0.71 5.36
CA GLU A 69 -0.09 -2.14 5.60
C GLU A 69 -1.35 -2.57 6.37
N ASN A 70 -1.69 -1.85 7.43
CA ASN A 70 -2.87 -2.17 8.25
C ASN A 70 -4.16 -2.06 7.44
N ASP A 71 -4.21 -1.14 6.50
CA ASP A 71 -5.38 -0.95 5.65
C ASP A 71 -5.43 -1.97 4.50
N GLY A 72 -4.41 -2.80 4.37
CA GLY A 72 -4.40 -3.83 3.33
C GLY A 72 -4.02 -3.32 1.96
N LEU A 73 -3.52 -2.10 1.86
CA LEU A 73 -3.14 -1.52 0.58
C LEU A 73 -1.76 -1.96 0.12
N ILE A 74 -0.89 -2.31 1.06
CA ILE A 74 0.44 -2.84 0.74
C ILE A 74 0.69 -4.09 1.55
N ILE A 75 1.59 -4.93 1.06
CA ILE A 75 1.95 -6.19 1.72
C ILE A 75 3.46 -6.36 1.68
N ASP A 76 3.94 -7.26 2.54
CA ASP A 76 5.32 -7.75 2.50
C ASP A 76 5.48 -8.50 1.17
N ALA A 77 6.49 -8.13 0.40
CA ALA A 77 6.69 -8.74 -0.92
C ALA A 77 7.20 -10.17 -0.84
N GLY A 78 7.62 -10.61 0.34
CA GLY A 78 8.08 -11.97 0.53
C GLY A 78 9.59 -12.15 0.38
N PHE A 79 10.32 -11.07 0.22
CA PHE A 79 11.77 -11.12 0.17
C PHE A 79 12.35 -9.84 0.79
N THR A 80 13.65 -9.86 1.04
CA THR A 80 14.35 -8.71 1.62
C THR A 80 15.36 -8.17 0.62
N ARG A 81 15.81 -6.96 0.89
CA ARG A 81 16.85 -6.33 0.07
C ARG A 81 17.80 -5.59 1.01
N ALA A 82 19.09 -5.65 0.72
CA ALA A 82 20.07 -4.97 1.56
C ALA A 82 19.94 -3.45 1.41
N ASN A 83 20.02 -2.73 2.53
CA ASN A 83 20.09 -1.28 2.49
C ASN A 83 21.55 -0.87 2.29
N HIS A 84 21.82 0.44 2.27
CA HIS A 84 23.18 0.91 2.02
C HIS A 84 24.17 0.53 3.13
N ASN A 85 23.66 0.16 4.30
CA ASN A 85 24.50 -0.32 5.40
C ASN A 85 24.73 -1.83 5.35
N GLY A 86 24.13 -2.51 4.40
CA GLY A 86 24.26 -3.95 4.25
C GLY A 86 23.26 -4.76 5.05
N ASN A 87 22.33 -4.11 5.75
CA ASN A 87 21.32 -4.81 6.53
C ASN A 87 20.14 -5.21 5.64
N GLN A 88 19.62 -6.42 5.88
CA GLN A 88 18.47 -6.91 5.13
C GLN A 88 17.21 -6.23 5.63
N CYS A 89 16.45 -5.68 4.70
CA CYS A 89 15.21 -4.94 5.01
C CYS A 89 14.06 -5.54 4.25
N VAL A 90 12.90 -5.54 4.90
CA VAL A 90 11.66 -6.01 4.26
C VAL A 90 11.34 -5.15 3.05
N VAL A 91 10.94 -5.79 1.97
CA VAL A 91 10.48 -5.10 0.78
C VAL A 91 8.95 -5.08 0.81
N TRP A 92 8.38 -3.92 0.57
CA TRP A 92 6.93 -3.72 0.56
C TRP A 92 6.46 -3.48 -0.87
N ARG A 93 5.27 -3.96 -1.19
CA ARG A 93 4.70 -3.71 -2.51
C ARG A 93 3.19 -3.49 -2.38
N ALA A 94 2.61 -2.87 -3.40
CA ALA A 94 1.17 -2.67 -3.42
C ALA A 94 0.47 -4.02 -3.52
N ALA A 95 -0.55 -4.21 -2.70
CA ALA A 95 -1.24 -5.50 -2.62
C ALA A 95 -2.05 -5.81 -3.86
N SER A 96 -2.54 -4.78 -4.54
CA SER A 96 -3.52 -4.93 -5.61
C SER A 96 -2.98 -4.55 -6.97
N THR A 97 -1.67 -4.65 -7.18
CA THR A 97 -1.11 -4.25 -8.47
C THR A 97 -1.70 -5.04 -9.63
N ASP A 98 -2.01 -6.30 -9.40
CA ASP A 98 -2.62 -7.14 -10.42
C ASP A 98 -4.05 -6.71 -10.75
N MET A 99 -4.65 -5.90 -9.90
CA MET A 99 -5.99 -5.39 -10.11
C MET A 99 -6.02 -4.15 -10.98
N MET A 100 -4.87 -3.67 -11.38
CA MET A 100 -4.76 -2.45 -12.17
C MET A 100 -5.09 -2.67 -13.64
N PHE A 101 -5.31 -3.89 -14.03
CA PHE A 101 -5.54 -4.23 -15.45
C PHE A 101 -6.98 -4.47 -15.80
#